data_fce8694b2081e1ff73c7345477f84372
#
_entry.id   fce8694b2081e1ff73c7345477f84372
#
_cell.length_a   1.000
_cell.length_b   1.000
_cell.length_c   1.000
_cell.angle_alpha   90.00
_cell.angle_beta   90.00
_cell.angle_gamma   90.00
#
_symmetry.space_group_name_H-M   'P 1'
#
loop_
_entity.id
_entity.type
_entity.pdbx_description
1 polymer ?
#
loop_
_entity_poly.entity_id
_entity_poly.type
_entity_poly.pdbx_seq_one_letter_code
_entity_poly.pdbx_strand_id
1 'polypeptide(L)'
;MKPEDREEGGADEPWTVKTQRHIADGFAVYVKCDDQRFYEKPHVYTGENAAEVFIDYVLEKATEIRNIYRNKISAIVSADERIAHDNAEHCYLCHGSFVVNKNDQGYLNKKKVLDHCYLTGKYRGAAHSICNLQLRSQP
;
A
#
# COMPACT_ATOMS: atom_id res chain seq x y z
N MET A 1 -13.83 -41.24 -61.48
CA MET A 1 -14.09 -41.07 -60.03
C MET A 1 -13.33 -39.83 -59.59
N LYS A 2 -13.99 -38.69 -59.42
CA LYS A 2 -13.36 -37.44 -58.95
C LYS A 2 -13.25 -37.48 -57.43
N PRO A 3 -12.17 -36.97 -56.79
CA PRO A 3 -12.12 -36.83 -55.36
C PRO A 3 -13.05 -35.69 -54.94
N GLU A 4 -13.90 -36.00 -53.98
CA GLU A 4 -14.82 -35.06 -53.38
C GLU A 4 -14.02 -34.03 -52.56
N ASP A 5 -14.46 -32.77 -52.75
CA ASP A 5 -13.95 -31.60 -52.04
C ASP A 5 -14.18 -31.77 -50.54
N ARG A 6 -13.07 -31.86 -49.77
CA ARG A 6 -13.10 -31.69 -48.30
C ARG A 6 -13.31 -30.19 -48.07
N GLU A 7 -14.47 -29.83 -47.59
CA GLU A 7 -14.71 -28.53 -46.99
C GLU A 7 -13.70 -28.35 -45.83
N GLU A 8 -12.84 -27.36 -45.96
CA GLU A 8 -11.98 -26.88 -44.86
C GLU A 8 -12.90 -26.30 -43.78
N GLY A 9 -13.12 -27.10 -42.71
CA GLY A 9 -13.75 -26.63 -41.50
C GLY A 9 -12.89 -25.54 -40.86
N GLY A 10 -13.49 -24.34 -40.69
CA GLY A 10 -12.83 -23.16 -40.17
C GLY A 10 -12.13 -23.43 -38.86
N ALA A 11 -10.85 -23.03 -38.80
CA ALA A 11 -10.10 -22.91 -37.57
C ALA A 11 -10.79 -21.90 -36.67
N ASP A 12 -11.16 -22.32 -35.44
CA ASP A 12 -11.47 -21.53 -34.24
C ASP A 12 -12.75 -21.88 -33.48
N GLU A 13 -13.11 -23.16 -33.44
CA GLU A 13 -14.00 -23.56 -32.35
C GLU A 13 -13.13 -23.95 -31.12
N PRO A 14 -13.31 -23.24 -29.98
CA PRO A 14 -12.55 -23.57 -28.79
C PRO A 14 -12.90 -24.98 -28.33
N TRP A 15 -11.88 -25.81 -28.14
CA TRP A 15 -11.99 -27.20 -27.65
C TRP A 15 -12.68 -27.32 -26.28
N THR A 16 -12.88 -26.17 -25.62
CA THR A 16 -13.47 -26.11 -24.28
C THR A 16 -14.93 -25.74 -24.36
N VAL A 17 -15.81 -26.69 -24.08
CA VAL A 17 -17.25 -26.46 -23.94
C VAL A 17 -17.52 -25.97 -22.52
N LYS A 18 -18.07 -24.76 -22.37
CA LYS A 18 -18.51 -24.23 -21.08
C LYS A 18 -19.77 -24.96 -20.64
N THR A 19 -19.66 -25.86 -19.65
CA THR A 19 -20.79 -26.64 -19.14
C THR A 19 -21.50 -26.00 -17.95
N GLN A 20 -20.83 -25.06 -17.26
CA GLN A 20 -21.36 -24.39 -16.06
C GLN A 20 -20.94 -22.91 -16.03
N ARG A 21 -21.80 -22.10 -15.45
CA ARG A 21 -21.51 -20.70 -15.11
C ARG A 21 -21.57 -20.57 -13.59
N HIS A 22 -20.44 -20.19 -12.99
CA HIS A 22 -20.40 -19.83 -11.57
C HIS A 22 -20.88 -18.39 -11.38
N ILE A 23 -21.83 -18.20 -10.47
CA ILE A 23 -22.34 -16.88 -10.07
C ILE A 23 -21.93 -16.70 -8.60
N ALA A 24 -21.33 -15.56 -8.29
CA ALA A 24 -21.00 -15.26 -6.90
C ALA A 24 -22.29 -14.95 -6.14
N ASP A 25 -22.51 -15.64 -5.03
CA ASP A 25 -23.68 -15.52 -4.16
C ASP A 25 -23.37 -14.86 -2.80
N GLY A 26 -22.09 -14.61 -2.51
CA GLY A 26 -21.66 -13.94 -1.31
C GLY A 26 -20.15 -13.64 -1.28
N PHE A 27 -19.75 -12.81 -0.33
CA PHE A 27 -18.35 -12.52 -0.03
C PHE A 27 -18.13 -12.19 1.45
N ALA A 28 -16.89 -12.32 1.90
CA ALA A 28 -16.43 -11.78 3.16
C ALA A 28 -15.12 -11.02 2.93
N VAL A 29 -15.04 -9.78 3.44
CA VAL A 29 -13.86 -8.94 3.36
C VAL A 29 -13.40 -8.56 4.75
N TYR A 30 -12.12 -8.70 5.01
CA TYR A 30 -11.48 -8.20 6.21
C TYR A 30 -10.34 -7.24 5.84
N VAL A 31 -10.49 -5.98 6.23
CA VAL A 31 -9.46 -4.96 6.05
C VAL A 31 -8.57 -4.94 7.30
N LYS A 32 -7.31 -5.38 7.13
CA LYS A 32 -6.31 -5.32 8.20
C LYS A 32 -5.57 -4.00 8.13
N CYS A 33 -5.50 -3.29 9.26
CA CYS A 33 -4.71 -2.08 9.41
C CYS A 33 -3.88 -2.17 10.69
N ASP A 34 -2.64 -1.64 10.69
CA ASP A 34 -1.80 -1.58 11.88
C ASP A 34 -2.25 -0.49 12.87
N ASP A 35 -3.05 0.46 12.41
CA ASP A 35 -3.63 1.51 13.25
C ASP A 35 -5.03 1.09 13.73
N GLN A 36 -5.17 0.89 15.05
CA GLN A 36 -6.41 0.44 15.68
C GLN A 36 -7.62 1.36 15.43
N ARG A 37 -7.40 2.63 15.09
CA ARG A 37 -8.48 3.58 14.75
C ARG A 37 -9.24 3.18 13.48
N PHE A 38 -8.60 2.39 12.61
CA PHE A 38 -9.17 1.90 11.36
C PHE A 38 -9.51 0.41 11.42
N TYR A 39 -9.58 -0.16 12.64
CA TYR A 39 -10.00 -1.54 12.80
C TYR A 39 -11.50 -1.67 12.54
N GLU A 40 -11.83 -2.50 11.58
CA GLU A 40 -13.21 -2.84 11.25
C GLU A 40 -13.46 -4.34 11.41
N LYS A 41 -14.71 -4.67 11.76
CA LYS A 41 -15.15 -6.08 11.72
C LYS A 41 -15.21 -6.57 10.27
N PRO A 42 -15.06 -7.87 10.03
CA PRO A 42 -15.26 -8.44 8.70
C PRO A 42 -16.62 -8.00 8.13
N HIS A 43 -16.61 -7.50 6.89
CA HIS A 43 -17.84 -7.22 6.15
C HIS A 43 -18.26 -8.49 5.40
N VAL A 44 -19.48 -8.96 5.65
CA VAL A 44 -20.03 -10.17 5.04
C VAL A 44 -21.33 -9.80 4.32
N TYR A 45 -21.46 -10.28 3.11
CA TYR A 45 -22.64 -10.09 2.27
C TYR A 45 -23.02 -11.42 1.59
N THR A 46 -24.33 -11.68 1.46
CA THR A 46 -24.89 -12.79 0.68
C THR A 46 -26.05 -12.28 -0.18
N GLY A 47 -26.05 -12.62 -1.45
CA GLY A 47 -27.10 -12.20 -2.39
C GLY A 47 -26.68 -12.37 -3.85
N GLU A 48 -27.64 -12.34 -4.75
CA GLU A 48 -27.43 -12.58 -6.19
C GLU A 48 -26.48 -11.55 -6.86
N ASN A 49 -26.38 -10.33 -6.32
CA ASN A 49 -25.52 -9.26 -6.82
C ASN A 49 -24.22 -9.14 -6.00
N ALA A 50 -23.77 -10.23 -5.39
CA ALA A 50 -22.59 -10.23 -4.51
C ALA A 50 -21.33 -9.65 -5.16
N ALA A 51 -21.11 -9.90 -6.45
CA ALA A 51 -19.96 -9.37 -7.17
C ALA A 51 -19.99 -7.84 -7.32
N GLU A 52 -21.14 -7.26 -7.60
CA GLU A 52 -21.31 -5.80 -7.71
C GLU A 52 -21.12 -5.13 -6.36
N VAL A 53 -21.79 -5.64 -5.32
CA VAL A 53 -21.68 -5.13 -3.94
C VAL A 53 -20.24 -5.23 -3.43
N PHE A 54 -19.52 -6.31 -3.78
CA PHE A 54 -18.10 -6.44 -3.45
C PHE A 54 -17.25 -5.32 -4.08
N ILE A 55 -17.43 -5.07 -5.38
CA ILE A 55 -16.67 -4.03 -6.10
C ILE A 55 -16.96 -2.65 -5.51
N ASP A 56 -18.23 -2.32 -5.27
CA ASP A 56 -18.63 -1.04 -4.68
C ASP A 56 -18.01 -0.85 -3.30
N TYR A 57 -18.06 -1.86 -2.44
CA TYR A 57 -17.43 -1.84 -1.12
C TYR A 57 -15.92 -1.62 -1.20
N VAL A 58 -15.22 -2.34 -2.08
CA VAL A 58 -13.76 -2.20 -2.24
C VAL A 58 -13.39 -0.81 -2.76
N LEU A 59 -14.15 -0.26 -3.71
CA LEU A 59 -13.92 1.10 -4.23
C LEU A 59 -14.16 2.18 -3.18
N GLU A 60 -15.20 2.04 -2.36
CA GLU A 60 -15.46 2.94 -1.24
C GLU A 60 -14.30 2.92 -0.24
N LYS A 61 -13.87 1.73 0.21
CA LYS A 61 -12.73 1.57 1.11
C LYS A 61 -11.42 2.08 0.53
N ALA A 62 -11.15 1.83 -0.74
CA ALA A 62 -9.99 2.38 -1.42
C ALA A 62 -10.00 3.92 -1.44
N THR A 63 -11.18 4.52 -1.58
CA THR A 63 -11.37 5.98 -1.55
C THR A 63 -11.13 6.54 -0.15
N GLU A 64 -11.67 5.90 0.90
CA GLU A 64 -11.41 6.26 2.31
C GLU A 64 -9.91 6.22 2.62
N ILE A 65 -9.24 5.11 2.30
CA ILE A 65 -7.80 4.93 2.51
C ILE A 65 -7.01 6.00 1.75
N ARG A 66 -7.35 6.26 0.49
CA ARG A 66 -6.73 7.32 -0.31
C ARG A 66 -6.85 8.70 0.33
N ASN A 67 -8.01 9.01 0.90
CA ASN A 67 -8.25 10.29 1.58
C ASN A 67 -7.42 10.42 2.85
N ILE A 68 -7.25 9.34 3.61
CA ILE A 68 -6.37 9.30 4.79
C ILE A 68 -4.92 9.59 4.37
N TYR A 69 -4.42 8.94 3.32
CA TYR A 69 -3.06 9.16 2.81
C TYR A 69 -2.85 10.56 2.20
N ARG A 70 -3.90 11.20 1.69
CA ARG A 70 -3.82 12.58 1.18
C ARG A 70 -3.75 13.61 2.31
N ASN A 71 -4.43 13.36 3.42
CA ASN A 71 -4.49 14.24 4.59
C ASN A 71 -3.36 13.92 5.57
N LYS A 72 -2.10 14.15 5.11
CA LYS A 72 -0.91 13.91 5.93
C LYS A 72 -0.91 14.79 7.17
N ILE A 73 -0.73 14.18 8.33
CA ILE A 73 -0.55 14.88 9.60
C ILE A 73 0.92 15.28 9.74
N SER A 74 1.16 16.57 10.04
CA SER A 74 2.49 17.07 10.36
C SER A 74 3.04 16.38 11.60
N ALA A 75 4.38 16.32 11.72
CA ALA A 75 5.00 15.75 12.89
C ALA A 75 4.57 16.44 14.18
N ILE A 76 4.08 15.65 15.12
CA ILE A 76 3.81 16.05 16.50
C ILE A 76 5.02 15.60 17.32
N VAL A 77 5.81 16.55 17.80
CA VAL A 77 7.10 16.29 18.46
C VAL A 77 7.08 17.01 19.80
N SER A 78 7.22 16.28 20.88
CA SER A 78 7.38 16.85 22.22
C SER A 78 8.73 17.57 22.39
N ALA A 79 8.88 18.36 23.44
CA ALA A 79 10.15 19.03 23.75
C ALA A 79 11.29 18.03 23.95
N ASP A 80 11.03 16.94 24.66
CA ASP A 80 12.04 15.90 24.93
C ASP A 80 12.45 15.15 23.66
N GLU A 81 11.47 14.83 22.78
CA GLU A 81 11.74 14.21 21.49
C GLU A 81 12.54 15.16 20.57
N ARG A 82 12.30 16.47 20.66
CA ARG A 82 13.08 17.47 19.92
C ARG A 82 14.52 17.49 20.38
N ILE A 83 14.75 17.52 21.69
CA ILE A 83 16.09 17.46 22.29
C ILE A 83 16.78 16.16 21.87
N ALA A 84 16.09 15.03 21.96
CA ALA A 84 16.63 13.73 21.54
C ALA A 84 16.98 13.71 20.04
N HIS A 85 16.13 14.30 19.20
CA HIS A 85 16.39 14.43 17.76
C HIS A 85 17.64 15.27 17.49
N ASP A 86 17.77 16.43 18.15
CA ASP A 86 18.87 17.37 17.93
C ASP A 86 20.21 16.77 18.38
N ASN A 87 20.21 15.98 19.45
CA ASN A 87 21.38 15.29 19.98
C ASN A 87 21.70 13.96 19.28
N ALA A 88 20.81 13.46 18.42
CA ALA A 88 21.05 12.18 17.73
C ALA A 88 22.24 12.30 16.76
N GLU A 89 23.22 11.43 16.91
CA GLU A 89 24.41 11.34 16.05
C GLU A 89 24.27 10.27 14.95
N HIS A 90 23.34 9.33 15.14
CA HIS A 90 23.15 8.16 14.28
C HIS A 90 21.70 8.01 13.84
N CYS A 91 21.53 7.51 12.62
CA CYS A 91 20.24 7.16 12.06
C CYS A 91 19.64 5.98 12.85
N TYR A 92 18.38 6.11 13.31
CA TYR A 92 17.73 5.03 14.08
C TYR A 92 17.45 3.77 13.24
N LEU A 93 17.46 3.89 11.88
CA LEU A 93 17.17 2.79 10.96
C LEU A 93 18.41 1.97 10.60
N CYS A 94 19.49 2.62 10.19
CA CYS A 94 20.70 1.95 9.71
C CYS A 94 21.91 2.10 10.65
N HIS A 95 21.74 2.84 11.75
CA HIS A 95 22.76 3.13 12.75
C HIS A 95 24.03 3.83 12.22
N GLY A 96 23.99 4.31 10.97
CA GLY A 96 25.10 5.09 10.41
C GLY A 96 25.07 6.56 10.88
N SER A 97 26.24 7.20 10.91
CA SER A 97 26.38 8.60 11.33
C SER A 97 25.80 9.57 10.30
N PHE A 98 25.24 10.67 10.79
CA PHE A 98 24.77 11.76 9.92
C PHE A 98 25.91 12.55 9.31
N VAL A 99 25.71 13.03 8.07
CA VAL A 99 26.60 14.01 7.42
C VAL A 99 26.05 15.40 7.71
N VAL A 100 26.84 16.19 8.43
CA VAL A 100 26.44 17.53 8.91
C VAL A 100 26.83 18.62 7.92
N ASN A 101 28.02 18.49 7.29
CA ASN A 101 28.52 19.50 6.39
C ASN A 101 27.86 19.37 5.00
N LYS A 102 27.24 20.47 4.53
CA LYS A 102 26.53 20.51 3.26
C LYS A 102 27.42 20.30 2.03
N ASN A 103 28.71 20.54 2.18
CA ASN A 103 29.69 20.38 1.10
C ASN A 103 30.25 18.96 1.00
N ASP A 104 29.95 18.09 1.99
CA ASP A 104 30.43 16.72 1.98
C ASP A 104 29.68 15.87 0.98
N GLN A 105 30.39 14.96 0.34
CA GLN A 105 29.80 14.00 -0.57
C GLN A 105 28.76 13.15 0.17
N GLY A 106 27.56 13.03 -0.42
CA GLY A 106 26.47 12.26 0.16
C GLY A 106 25.62 13.01 1.19
N TYR A 107 25.86 14.30 1.44
CA TYR A 107 25.06 15.10 2.38
C TYR A 107 23.54 14.96 2.11
N LEU A 108 23.10 15.09 0.84
CA LEU A 108 21.67 15.03 0.50
C LEU A 108 21.01 13.72 0.93
N ASN A 109 21.75 12.62 0.87
CA ASN A 109 21.27 11.28 1.24
C ASN A 109 21.40 10.99 2.74
N LYS A 110 22.45 11.49 3.37
CA LYS A 110 22.82 11.17 4.76
C LYS A 110 22.58 12.31 5.76
N LYS A 111 21.95 13.40 5.33
CA LYS A 111 21.54 14.46 6.26
C LYS A 111 20.48 13.96 7.22
N LYS A 112 20.51 14.46 8.44
CA LYS A 112 19.50 14.17 9.46
C LYS A 112 18.15 14.76 9.07
N VAL A 113 17.11 13.93 9.11
CA VAL A 113 15.71 14.32 8.92
C VAL A 113 14.86 13.74 10.03
N LEU A 114 13.78 14.43 10.35
CA LEU A 114 12.78 13.97 11.31
C LEU A 114 11.86 12.98 10.61
N ASP A 115 11.83 11.74 11.11
CA ASP A 115 10.87 10.75 10.66
C ASP A 115 9.66 10.70 11.58
N HIS A 116 8.47 10.60 10.99
CA HIS A 116 7.21 10.50 11.71
C HIS A 116 6.17 9.70 10.93
N CYS A 117 5.18 9.21 11.63
CA CYS A 117 4.03 8.56 11.00
C CYS A 117 3.10 9.62 10.39
N TYR A 118 2.88 9.57 9.09
CA TYR A 118 1.99 10.52 8.39
C TYR A 118 0.52 10.41 8.79
N LEU A 119 0.10 9.25 9.34
CA LEU A 119 -1.28 9.02 9.77
C LEU A 119 -1.54 9.55 11.18
N THR A 120 -0.53 9.55 12.03
CA THR A 120 -0.67 9.90 13.45
C THR A 120 0.08 11.16 13.85
N GLY A 121 1.02 11.61 13.03
CA GLY A 121 1.98 12.66 13.39
C GLY A 121 3.08 12.19 14.37
N LYS A 122 3.00 10.96 14.89
CA LYS A 122 3.92 10.46 15.91
C LYS A 122 5.35 10.43 15.42
N TYR A 123 6.26 11.05 16.18
CA TYR A 123 7.69 10.98 15.95
C TYR A 123 8.21 9.55 16.08
N ARG A 124 9.09 9.12 15.16
CA ARG A 124 9.71 7.80 15.14
C ARG A 124 11.20 7.84 15.44
N GLY A 125 11.90 8.88 14.97
CA GLY A 125 13.32 9.02 15.22
C GLY A 125 14.04 9.95 14.25
N ALA A 126 15.34 10.15 14.50
CA ALA A 126 16.23 10.84 13.57
C ALA A 126 16.73 9.85 12.52
N ALA A 127 16.46 10.11 11.25
CA ALA A 127 16.82 9.23 10.13
C ALA A 127 17.71 9.93 9.12
N HIS A 128 18.47 9.16 8.32
CA HIS A 128 18.98 9.68 7.05
C HIS A 128 17.84 9.99 6.10
N SER A 129 17.96 11.02 5.27
CA SER A 129 16.94 11.34 4.28
C SER A 129 16.66 10.17 3.33
N ILE A 130 17.71 9.43 2.90
CA ILE A 130 17.54 8.24 2.05
C ILE A 130 16.86 7.09 2.79
N CYS A 131 17.21 6.82 4.05
CA CYS A 131 16.59 5.76 4.84
C CYS A 131 15.10 6.04 5.07
N ASN A 132 14.73 7.28 5.37
CA ASN A 132 13.35 7.71 5.51
C ASN A 132 12.55 7.55 4.20
N LEU A 133 13.17 7.83 3.05
CA LEU A 133 12.53 7.62 1.75
C LEU A 133 12.34 6.13 1.44
N GLN A 134 13.32 5.29 1.76
CA GLN A 134 13.25 3.84 1.52
C GLN A 134 12.19 3.14 2.38
N LEU A 135 11.91 3.61 3.60
CA LEU A 135 10.81 3.10 4.43
C LEU A 135 9.43 3.23 3.76
N ARG A 136 9.27 4.22 2.89
CA ARG A 136 8.01 4.43 2.14
C ARG A 136 7.84 3.44 0.98
N SER A 137 8.93 2.77 0.60
CA SER A 137 8.96 1.87 -0.57
C SER A 137 8.85 0.40 -0.18
N GLN A 138 8.77 0.07 1.11
CA GLN A 138 8.55 -1.31 1.56
C GLN A 138 7.05 -1.57 1.64
N PRO A 139 6.57 -2.63 0.95
CA PRO A 139 5.15 -3.02 0.94
C PRO A 139 4.66 -3.53 2.28
#